data_851cd03c436a31aa0e02f5ae64a7641c
#
_entry.id   851cd03c436a31aa0e02f5ae64a7641c
#
_cell.length_a   1.000
_cell.length_b   1.000
_cell.length_c   1.000
_cell.angle_alpha   90.00
_cell.angle_beta   90.00
_cell.angle_gamma   90.00
#
_symmetry.space_group_name_H-M   'P 1'
#
loop_
_entity.id
_entity.type
_entity.pdbx_description
1 polymer ?
#
loop_
_entity_poly.entity_id
_entity_poly.type
_entity_poly.pdbx_seq_one_letter_code
_entity_poly.pdbx_strand_id
1 'polypeptide(L)'
;CPVAAQGRHGDGSWCKYKQMIPLNLPSFNIKTKVQGGRTLVFDFLRRRYVTLTPEEWVRQHFVHFLVEHKGYPAALLGNEVGLKVGGVSRRCDSVLYHRDGGRPRAIVEYKAPSVPITQQVFTQIASYNSVLRADYLFVTNGINHYCCHIDYEAGNVEYLREIPAYPELK
;
A
#
# COMPACT_ATOMS: atom_id res chain seq x y z
N CYS A 1 -11.57 33.67 -31.85
CA CYS A 1 -12.16 32.32 -32.06
C CYS A 1 -11.18 31.27 -31.59
N PRO A 2 -11.53 30.43 -30.59
CA PRO A 2 -10.69 29.29 -30.24
C PRO A 2 -11.14 28.05 -31.04
N VAL A 3 -10.15 27.39 -31.63
CA VAL A 3 -10.29 26.15 -32.40
C VAL A 3 -10.60 25.02 -31.41
N ALA A 4 -11.76 24.37 -31.59
CA ALA A 4 -12.16 23.18 -30.83
C ALA A 4 -11.31 21.98 -31.27
N ALA A 5 -10.49 21.44 -30.35
CA ALA A 5 -9.86 20.15 -30.52
C ALA A 5 -10.90 19.06 -30.30
N GLN A 6 -11.29 18.38 -31.36
CA GLN A 6 -12.12 17.18 -31.32
C GLN A 6 -11.31 16.03 -30.70
N GLY A 7 -11.54 15.74 -29.42
CA GLY A 7 -11.04 14.57 -28.72
C GLY A 7 -11.77 13.32 -29.18
N ARG A 8 -11.01 12.33 -29.61
CA ARG A 8 -11.45 11.01 -30.05
C ARG A 8 -12.18 10.26 -28.95
N HIS A 9 -13.21 9.52 -29.34
CA HIS A 9 -14.02 8.64 -28.51
C HIS A 9 -13.13 7.69 -27.68
N GLY A 10 -13.02 7.95 -26.36
CA GLY A 10 -12.58 6.98 -25.38
C GLY A 10 -13.76 6.13 -24.97
N ASP A 11 -13.62 4.83 -25.11
CA ASP A 11 -14.55 3.82 -24.64
C ASP A 11 -14.98 4.11 -23.18
N GLY A 12 -16.21 3.71 -22.82
CA GLY A 12 -16.86 4.04 -21.54
C GLY A 12 -16.14 3.52 -20.26
N SER A 13 -14.85 3.16 -20.35
CA SER A 13 -14.04 2.67 -19.21
C SER A 13 -13.73 3.76 -18.19
N TRP A 14 -13.65 5.03 -18.62
CA TRP A 14 -13.36 6.18 -17.74
C TRP A 14 -14.46 6.52 -16.75
N CYS A 15 -15.70 6.04 -16.98
CA CYS A 15 -16.85 6.40 -16.14
C CYS A 15 -16.86 5.69 -14.78
N LYS A 16 -16.27 4.50 -14.66
CA LYS A 16 -16.15 3.75 -13.39
C LYS A 16 -15.09 4.33 -12.44
N TYR A 17 -14.09 5.05 -12.95
CA TYR A 17 -13.07 5.69 -12.14
C TYR A 17 -13.56 6.97 -11.45
N LYS A 18 -14.62 7.62 -11.95
CA LYS A 18 -15.22 8.79 -11.30
C LYS A 18 -15.82 8.52 -9.92
N GLN A 19 -15.99 7.25 -9.54
CA GLN A 19 -16.54 6.84 -8.24
C GLN A 19 -15.46 6.42 -7.21
N MET A 20 -14.18 6.46 -7.57
CA MET A 20 -13.12 6.21 -6.57
C MET A 20 -13.00 7.42 -5.66
N ILE A 21 -13.07 7.18 -4.36
CA ILE A 21 -12.87 8.22 -3.34
C ILE A 21 -11.47 8.82 -3.54
N PRO A 22 -11.34 10.15 -3.62
CA PRO A 22 -10.05 10.80 -3.69
C PRO A 22 -9.17 10.39 -2.51
N LEU A 23 -7.93 10.02 -2.77
CA LEU A 23 -6.97 9.65 -1.74
C LEU A 23 -6.18 10.87 -1.28
N ASN A 24 -5.77 10.87 -0.02
CA ASN A 24 -4.82 11.83 0.55
C ASN A 24 -3.37 11.38 0.24
N LEU A 25 -3.12 11.15 -1.04
CA LEU A 25 -1.85 10.70 -1.60
C LEU A 25 -1.60 11.42 -2.92
N PRO A 26 -0.35 11.59 -3.35
CA PRO A 26 -0.04 12.12 -4.67
C PRO A 26 -0.73 11.30 -5.78
N SER A 27 -1.10 11.99 -6.86
CA SER A 27 -1.66 11.34 -8.04
C SER A 27 -0.58 10.62 -8.82
N PHE A 28 -0.83 9.37 -9.21
CA PHE A 28 0.06 8.58 -10.05
C PHE A 28 -0.68 8.08 -11.29
N ASN A 29 0.04 7.96 -12.39
CA ASN A 29 -0.47 7.37 -13.62
C ASN A 29 -0.46 5.84 -13.50
N ILE A 30 -1.48 5.28 -12.86
CA ILE A 30 -1.61 3.84 -12.65
C ILE A 30 -2.24 3.20 -13.89
N LYS A 31 -1.55 2.21 -14.46
CA LYS A 31 -2.02 1.49 -15.65
C LYS A 31 -3.19 0.58 -15.29
N THR A 32 -4.26 0.68 -16.06
CA THR A 32 -5.44 -0.14 -15.90
C THR A 32 -5.90 -0.71 -17.24
N LYS A 33 -6.66 -1.82 -17.21
CA LYS A 33 -7.32 -2.37 -18.38
C LYS A 33 -8.63 -3.05 -17.98
N VAL A 34 -9.52 -3.23 -18.94
CA VAL A 34 -10.73 -4.03 -18.76
C VAL A 34 -10.54 -5.38 -19.47
N GLN A 35 -10.80 -6.47 -18.76
CA GLN A 35 -10.73 -7.81 -19.30
C GLN A 35 -11.83 -8.68 -18.66
N GLY A 36 -12.64 -9.37 -19.47
CA GLY A 36 -13.74 -10.20 -18.99
C GLY A 36 -14.76 -9.44 -18.13
N GLY A 37 -15.07 -8.19 -18.46
CA GLY A 37 -15.99 -7.33 -17.70
C GLY A 37 -15.45 -6.85 -16.34
N ARG A 38 -14.19 -7.14 -16.01
CA ARG A 38 -13.53 -6.70 -14.77
C ARG A 38 -12.46 -5.66 -15.07
N THR A 39 -12.37 -4.67 -14.22
CA THR A 39 -11.25 -3.70 -14.25
C THR A 39 -10.06 -4.30 -13.52
N LEU A 40 -8.90 -4.25 -14.17
CA LEU A 40 -7.63 -4.71 -13.64
C LEU A 40 -6.68 -3.52 -13.51
N VAL A 41 -5.83 -3.53 -12.49
CA VAL A 41 -4.76 -2.58 -12.26
C VAL A 41 -3.41 -3.29 -12.38
N PHE A 42 -2.41 -2.61 -12.95
CA PHE A 42 -1.06 -3.14 -13.02
C PHE A 42 -0.33 -2.94 -11.69
N ASP A 43 -0.04 -4.05 -11.01
CA ASP A 43 0.83 -4.05 -9.83
C ASP A 43 2.29 -4.06 -10.29
N PHE A 44 3.00 -2.94 -10.09
CA PHE A 44 4.36 -2.80 -10.61
C PHE A 44 5.39 -3.60 -9.81
N LEU A 45 5.13 -3.94 -8.55
CA LEU A 45 6.01 -4.80 -7.74
C LEU A 45 5.88 -6.25 -8.17
N ARG A 46 4.65 -6.74 -8.35
CA ARG A 46 4.36 -8.11 -8.80
C ARG A 46 4.46 -8.28 -10.32
N ARG A 47 4.59 -7.18 -11.08
CA ARG A 47 4.68 -7.11 -12.55
C ARG A 47 3.56 -7.84 -13.28
N ARG A 48 2.35 -7.75 -12.75
CA ARG A 48 1.14 -8.37 -13.33
C ARG A 48 -0.09 -7.53 -13.09
N TYR A 49 -1.12 -7.78 -13.90
CA TYR A 49 -2.44 -7.22 -13.66
C TYR A 49 -3.18 -8.01 -12.59
N VAL A 50 -3.81 -7.29 -11.67
CA VAL A 50 -4.65 -7.82 -10.60
C VAL A 50 -6.01 -7.14 -10.63
N THR A 51 -7.04 -7.77 -10.05
CA THR A 51 -8.37 -7.16 -9.98
C THR A 51 -8.31 -5.85 -9.19
N LEU A 52 -8.84 -4.78 -9.78
CA LEU A 52 -8.95 -3.49 -9.11
C LEU A 52 -10.08 -3.55 -8.08
N THR A 53 -9.71 -3.52 -6.81
CA THR A 53 -10.61 -3.31 -5.67
C THR A 53 -10.31 -1.95 -5.04
N PRO A 54 -11.20 -1.40 -4.20
CA PRO A 54 -10.91 -0.17 -3.46
C PRO A 54 -9.64 -0.27 -2.60
N GLU A 55 -9.38 -1.43 -2.02
CA GLU A 55 -8.17 -1.69 -1.24
C GLU A 55 -6.92 -1.78 -2.13
N GLU A 56 -7.01 -2.46 -3.28
CA GLU A 56 -5.91 -2.52 -4.25
C GLU A 56 -5.59 -1.13 -4.83
N TRP A 57 -6.59 -0.27 -4.99
CA TRP A 57 -6.40 1.12 -5.38
C TRP A 57 -5.54 1.89 -4.36
N VAL A 58 -5.83 1.73 -3.07
CA VAL A 58 -5.02 2.31 -1.98
C VAL A 58 -3.61 1.73 -2.01
N ARG A 59 -3.48 0.42 -2.14
CA ARG A 59 -2.16 -0.27 -2.19
C ARG A 59 -1.28 0.30 -3.29
N GLN A 60 -1.78 0.39 -4.51
CA GLN A 60 -0.98 0.86 -5.64
C GLN A 60 -0.53 2.31 -5.45
N HIS A 61 -1.41 3.20 -5.00
CA HIS A 61 -1.05 4.59 -4.72
C HIS A 61 -0.05 4.71 -3.58
N PHE A 62 -0.24 3.96 -2.50
CA PHE A 62 0.66 4.05 -1.35
C PHE A 62 2.05 3.47 -1.66
N VAL A 63 2.13 2.38 -2.40
CA VAL A 63 3.41 1.82 -2.83
C VAL A 63 4.15 2.79 -3.77
N HIS A 64 3.46 3.42 -4.72
CA HIS A 64 4.06 4.49 -5.54
C HIS A 64 4.53 5.68 -4.70
N PHE A 65 3.72 6.10 -3.71
CA PHE A 65 4.12 7.15 -2.78
C PHE A 65 5.40 6.79 -2.01
N LEU A 66 5.50 5.57 -1.49
CA LEU A 66 6.71 5.11 -0.81
C LEU A 66 7.93 5.16 -1.74
N VAL A 67 7.80 4.66 -2.95
CA VAL A 67 8.93 4.57 -3.89
C VAL A 67 9.32 5.94 -4.45
N GLU A 68 8.36 6.72 -4.95
CA GLU A 68 8.63 7.94 -5.71
C GLU A 68 8.81 9.18 -4.83
N HIS A 69 8.15 9.25 -3.68
CA HIS A 69 8.21 10.41 -2.78
C HIS A 69 9.00 10.18 -1.50
N LYS A 70 9.01 8.95 -0.99
CA LYS A 70 9.70 8.61 0.27
C LYS A 70 11.01 7.85 0.05
N GLY A 71 11.40 7.56 -1.20
CA GLY A 71 12.68 6.97 -1.57
C GLY A 71 12.85 5.49 -1.22
N TYR A 72 11.76 4.76 -1.00
CA TYR A 72 11.83 3.33 -0.68
C TYR A 72 12.27 2.52 -1.91
N PRO A 73 13.28 1.65 -1.79
CA PRO A 73 13.71 0.83 -2.91
C PRO A 73 12.63 -0.18 -3.31
N ALA A 74 12.11 -0.10 -4.54
CA ALA A 74 11.11 -1.04 -5.04
C ALA A 74 11.58 -2.51 -4.97
N ALA A 75 12.87 -2.76 -5.13
CA ALA A 75 13.46 -4.09 -5.06
C ALA A 75 13.40 -4.73 -3.65
N LEU A 76 13.20 -3.93 -2.60
CA LEU A 76 13.06 -4.38 -1.22
C LEU A 76 11.60 -4.49 -0.77
N LEU A 77 10.64 -4.11 -1.62
CA LEU A 77 9.21 -4.18 -1.34
C LEU A 77 8.60 -5.45 -1.96
N GLY A 78 7.78 -6.15 -1.18
CA GLY A 78 6.95 -7.26 -1.64
C GLY A 78 5.49 -7.05 -1.27
N ASN A 79 4.58 -7.37 -2.21
CA ASN A 79 3.14 -7.37 -1.97
C ASN A 79 2.62 -8.78 -1.75
N GLU A 80 1.58 -8.93 -0.93
CA GLU A 80 0.89 -10.20 -0.69
C GLU A 80 1.83 -11.30 -0.16
N VAL A 81 2.62 -10.97 0.85
CA VAL A 81 3.62 -11.88 1.43
C VAL A 81 2.96 -12.88 2.36
N GLY A 82 3.10 -14.16 2.03
CA GLY A 82 2.57 -15.27 2.83
C GLY A 82 3.35 -15.48 4.13
N LEU A 83 2.63 -15.74 5.23
CA LEU A 83 3.19 -16.08 6.53
C LEU A 83 2.27 -17.04 7.29
N LYS A 84 2.79 -17.65 8.35
CA LYS A 84 2.00 -18.47 9.25
C LYS A 84 1.95 -17.82 10.63
N VAL A 85 0.73 -17.61 11.15
CA VAL A 85 0.49 -17.10 12.50
C VAL A 85 -0.27 -18.16 13.27
N GLY A 86 0.32 -18.68 14.35
CA GLY A 86 -0.28 -19.75 15.14
C GLY A 86 -0.64 -21.02 14.32
N GLY A 87 0.18 -21.34 13.30
CA GLY A 87 -0.05 -22.47 12.38
C GLY A 87 -1.05 -22.17 11.25
N VAL A 88 -1.76 -21.04 11.28
CA VAL A 88 -2.72 -20.63 10.25
C VAL A 88 -2.02 -19.80 9.18
N SER A 89 -2.23 -20.14 7.90
CA SER A 89 -1.72 -19.37 6.78
C SER A 89 -2.42 -18.00 6.73
N ARG A 90 -1.64 -16.95 6.66
CA ARG A 90 -2.05 -15.55 6.55
C ARG A 90 -1.28 -14.88 5.44
N ARG A 91 -1.64 -13.64 5.13
CA ARG A 91 -0.96 -12.84 4.12
C ARG A 91 -0.84 -11.41 4.62
N CYS A 92 0.39 -10.91 4.62
CA CYS A 92 0.67 -9.51 4.88
C CYS A 92 0.60 -8.74 3.57
N ASP A 93 -0.04 -7.59 3.57
CA ASP A 93 -0.32 -6.84 2.35
C ASP A 93 0.96 -6.36 1.65
N SER A 94 1.85 -5.68 2.39
CA SER A 94 3.18 -5.33 1.88
C SER A 94 4.24 -5.44 2.97
N VAL A 95 5.43 -5.83 2.55
CA VAL A 95 6.62 -5.94 3.42
C VAL A 95 7.78 -5.21 2.77
N LEU A 96 8.45 -4.35 3.53
CA LEU A 96 9.76 -3.81 3.20
C LEU A 96 10.82 -4.66 3.91
N TYR A 97 11.84 -5.05 3.19
CA TYR A 97 12.94 -5.84 3.73
C TYR A 97 14.21 -4.99 3.96
N HIS A 98 15.04 -5.42 4.88
CA HIS A 98 16.41 -4.92 5.01
C HIS A 98 17.28 -5.36 3.82
N ARG A 99 18.31 -4.58 3.50
CA ARG A 99 19.25 -4.89 2.39
C ARG A 99 20.15 -6.09 2.67
N ASP A 100 20.41 -6.34 3.93
CA ASP A 100 21.46 -7.22 4.43
C ASP A 100 21.01 -8.63 4.78
N GLY A 101 19.81 -9.06 4.44
CA GLY A 101 19.46 -10.43 4.76
C GLY A 101 17.99 -10.80 4.73
N GLY A 102 17.16 -9.98 4.11
CA GLY A 102 15.74 -10.32 3.93
C GLY A 102 14.91 -10.30 5.22
N ARG A 103 15.42 -9.73 6.31
CA ARG A 103 14.62 -9.47 7.51
C ARG A 103 13.60 -8.36 7.23
N PRO A 104 12.33 -8.52 7.63
CA PRO A 104 11.34 -7.45 7.51
C PRO A 104 11.77 -6.20 8.27
N ARG A 105 11.70 -5.04 7.63
CA ARG A 105 11.97 -3.72 8.22
C ARG A 105 10.69 -2.94 8.50
N ALA A 106 9.73 -3.03 7.58
CA ALA A 106 8.40 -2.45 7.76
C ALA A 106 7.34 -3.38 7.17
N ILE A 107 6.16 -3.36 7.74
CA ILE A 107 4.98 -4.00 7.18
C ILE A 107 3.86 -2.97 7.02
N VAL A 108 3.04 -3.15 5.99
CA VAL A 108 1.94 -2.26 5.66
C VAL A 108 0.65 -3.06 5.59
N GLU A 109 -0.39 -2.54 6.22
CA GLU A 109 -1.77 -3.03 6.10
C GLU A 109 -2.62 -1.97 5.39
N TYR A 110 -3.33 -2.37 4.36
CA TYR A 110 -4.24 -1.51 3.60
C TYR A 110 -5.69 -1.80 3.95
N LYS A 111 -6.50 -0.76 3.88
CA LYS A 111 -7.97 -0.84 3.92
C LYS A 111 -8.55 -0.01 2.78
N ALA A 112 -9.76 -0.34 2.37
CA ALA A 112 -10.49 0.50 1.43
C ALA A 112 -10.74 1.89 2.01
N PRO A 113 -10.84 2.95 1.18
CA PRO A 113 -11.05 4.33 1.67
C PRO A 113 -12.30 4.51 2.53
N SER A 114 -13.33 3.69 2.29
CA SER A 114 -14.58 3.71 3.07
C SER A 114 -14.47 3.00 4.43
N VAL A 115 -13.37 2.29 4.69
CA VAL A 115 -13.17 1.52 5.92
C VAL A 115 -12.40 2.40 6.93
N PRO A 116 -12.98 2.69 8.09
CA PRO A 116 -12.28 3.43 9.15
C PRO A 116 -11.15 2.58 9.73
N ILE A 117 -10.04 3.23 10.06
CA ILE A 117 -8.93 2.58 10.76
C ILE A 117 -9.24 2.58 12.25
N THR A 118 -9.53 1.40 12.78
CA THR A 118 -9.90 1.17 14.17
C THR A 118 -8.82 0.39 14.90
N GLN A 119 -8.96 0.25 16.22
CA GLN A 119 -8.07 -0.57 17.04
C GLN A 119 -7.94 -2.02 16.52
N GLN A 120 -9.00 -2.55 15.91
CA GLN A 120 -8.98 -3.91 15.34
C GLN A 120 -7.97 -4.05 14.19
N VAL A 121 -7.79 -3.02 13.36
CA VAL A 121 -6.79 -3.02 12.29
C VAL A 121 -5.38 -3.04 12.88
N PHE A 122 -5.13 -2.28 13.95
CA PHE A 122 -3.84 -2.32 14.65
C PHE A 122 -3.58 -3.68 15.30
N THR A 123 -4.60 -4.31 15.87
CA THR A 123 -4.49 -5.67 16.40
C THR A 123 -4.14 -6.68 15.32
N GLN A 124 -4.72 -6.54 14.14
CA GLN A 124 -4.42 -7.40 12.98
C GLN A 124 -2.95 -7.27 12.56
N ILE A 125 -2.45 -6.04 12.34
CA ILE A 125 -1.06 -5.84 11.91
C ILE A 125 -0.07 -6.25 13.02
N ALA A 126 -0.39 -6.02 14.28
CA ALA A 126 0.41 -6.48 15.42
C ALA A 126 0.51 -8.01 15.46
N SER A 127 -0.57 -8.71 15.13
CA SER A 127 -0.58 -10.18 15.00
C SER A 127 0.38 -10.67 13.92
N TYR A 128 0.42 -10.01 12.76
CA TYR A 128 1.42 -10.33 11.72
C TYR A 128 2.84 -10.03 12.21
N ASN A 129 3.00 -8.93 12.91
CA ASN A 129 4.31 -8.51 13.41
C ASN A 129 4.85 -9.38 14.54
N SER A 130 4.01 -10.15 15.22
CA SER A 130 4.48 -11.15 16.20
C SER A 130 5.39 -12.21 15.54
N VAL A 131 5.21 -12.44 14.24
CA VAL A 131 6.00 -13.39 13.44
C VAL A 131 7.09 -12.66 12.64
N LEU A 132 6.71 -11.57 11.97
CA LEU A 132 7.61 -10.86 11.05
C LEU A 132 8.67 -10.01 11.77
N ARG A 133 8.36 -9.52 12.97
CA ARG A 133 9.26 -8.69 13.81
C ARG A 133 9.87 -7.51 13.04
N ALA A 134 9.05 -6.84 12.24
CA ALA A 134 9.43 -5.61 11.56
C ALA A 134 9.58 -4.45 12.55
N ASP A 135 10.49 -3.54 12.25
CA ASP A 135 10.76 -2.38 13.10
C ASP A 135 9.68 -1.29 12.96
N TYR A 136 8.97 -1.27 11.81
CA TYR A 136 7.92 -0.29 11.52
C TYR A 136 6.61 -0.95 11.13
N LEU A 137 5.49 -0.39 11.61
CA LEU A 137 4.14 -0.77 11.19
C LEU A 137 3.45 0.43 10.55
N PHE A 138 2.96 0.26 9.31
CA PHE A 138 2.19 1.26 8.59
C PHE A 138 0.76 0.74 8.38
N VAL A 139 -0.23 1.58 8.61
CA VAL A 139 -1.64 1.29 8.35
C VAL A 139 -2.23 2.45 7.57
N THR A 140 -2.91 2.15 6.46
CA THR A 140 -3.52 3.19 5.64
C THR A 140 -4.81 2.72 4.97
N ASN A 141 -5.77 3.64 4.85
CA ASN A 141 -6.92 3.50 3.97
C ASN A 141 -6.88 4.50 2.78
N GLY A 142 -5.70 5.11 2.55
CA GLY A 142 -5.50 6.10 1.50
C GLY A 142 -5.93 7.52 1.88
N ILE A 143 -6.69 7.69 2.96
CA ILE A 143 -7.13 8.99 3.49
C ILE A 143 -6.36 9.30 4.77
N ASN A 144 -6.33 8.34 5.69
CA ASN A 144 -5.59 8.40 6.94
C ASN A 144 -4.41 7.42 6.88
N HIS A 145 -3.26 7.89 7.36
CA HIS A 145 -2.02 7.13 7.39
C HIS A 145 -1.50 7.12 8.83
N TYR A 146 -1.19 5.95 9.33
CA TYR A 146 -0.63 5.75 10.66
C TYR A 146 0.68 4.99 10.55
N CYS A 147 1.64 5.39 11.37
CA CYS A 147 2.95 4.78 11.41
C CYS A 147 3.44 4.70 12.85
N CYS A 148 4.02 3.57 13.22
CA CYS A 148 4.77 3.46 14.45
C CYS A 148 6.09 2.75 14.25
N HIS A 149 7.06 3.08 15.08
CA HIS A 149 8.34 2.42 15.24
C HIS A 149 8.32 1.57 16.50
N ILE A 150 8.82 0.35 16.43
CA ILE A 150 8.93 -0.59 17.55
C ILE A 150 10.39 -0.71 17.92
N ASP A 151 10.72 -0.26 19.11
CA ASP A 151 12.01 -0.50 19.73
C ASP A 151 11.95 -1.78 20.57
N TYR A 152 12.49 -2.85 20.05
CA TYR A 152 12.50 -4.15 20.72
C TYR A 152 13.47 -4.23 21.89
N GLU A 153 14.49 -3.39 21.92
CA GLU A 153 15.46 -3.34 23.03
C GLU A 153 14.87 -2.59 24.23
N ALA A 154 14.28 -1.42 23.96
CA ALA A 154 13.61 -0.63 24.99
C ALA A 154 12.19 -1.15 25.32
N GLY A 155 11.63 -2.02 24.49
CA GLY A 155 10.29 -2.57 24.65
C GLY A 155 9.17 -1.53 24.52
N ASN A 156 9.39 -0.49 23.70
CA ASN A 156 8.43 0.59 23.51
C ASN A 156 7.94 0.72 22.05
N VAL A 157 6.81 1.42 21.87
CA VAL A 157 6.24 1.75 20.57
C VAL A 157 6.10 3.26 20.47
N GLU A 158 6.76 3.84 19.47
CA GLU A 158 6.71 5.26 19.17
C GLU A 158 5.78 5.51 17.97
N TYR A 159 4.72 6.31 18.17
CA TYR A 159 3.84 6.74 17.09
C TYR A 159 4.45 7.95 16.37
N LEU A 160 4.63 7.82 15.06
CA LEU A 160 5.20 8.86 14.21
C LEU A 160 4.11 9.74 13.62
N ARG A 161 4.42 11.03 13.43
CA ARG A 161 3.46 12.00 12.87
C ARG A 161 3.17 11.77 11.39
N GLU A 162 4.15 11.26 10.66
CA GLU A 162 4.07 10.98 9.22
C GLU A 162 4.88 9.73 8.86
N ILE A 163 4.62 9.21 7.68
CA ILE A 163 5.43 8.12 7.11
C ILE A 163 6.85 8.65 6.86
N PRO A 164 7.88 8.09 7.50
CA PRO A 164 9.25 8.56 7.34
C PRO A 164 9.77 8.30 5.92
N ALA A 165 10.71 9.10 5.45
CA ALA A 165 11.46 8.78 4.26
C ALA A 165 12.40 7.58 4.52
N TYR A 166 12.74 6.83 3.47
CA TYR A 166 13.57 5.62 3.62
C TYR A 166 14.89 5.86 4.35
N PRO A 167 15.63 6.97 4.10
CA PRO A 167 16.88 7.26 4.83
C PRO A 167 16.68 7.59 6.32
N GLU A 168 15.46 7.95 6.73
CA GLU A 168 15.12 8.28 8.12
C GLU A 168 14.78 7.04 8.96
N LEU A 169 14.61 5.88 8.33
CA LEU A 169 14.39 4.63 9.04
C LEU A 169 15.66 4.25 9.83
N LYS A 170 15.49 3.99 11.11
CA LYS A 170 16.56 3.57 12.03
C LYS A 170 16.92 2.10 11.84
#